data_c815e6e97307ba1d9876a80596b44ff1
#
_entry.id   c815e6e97307ba1d9876a80596b44ff1
#
_cell.length_a   1.000
_cell.length_b   1.000
_cell.length_c   1.000
_cell.angle_alpha   90.00
_cell.angle_beta   90.00
_cell.angle_gamma   90.00
#
_symmetry.space_group_name_H-M   'P 1'
#
loop_
_entity.id
_entity.type
_entity.pdbx_description
1 polymer ?
#
loop_
_entity_poly.entity_id
_entity_poly.type
_entity_poly.pdbx_seq_one_letter_code
_entity_poly.pdbx_strand_id
1 'polypeptide(L)'
;MMAAPVFLGEEVSAAGWRLAGVRTIVPAPDESPAALAATLAAARAGASLVLVAAEVAARIPEADMRAAQAALSPLTVIVPDLTGTAVPDVAARLRHQLGLEG
;
A
#
# COMPACT_ATOMS: atom_id res chain seq x y z
N MET A 1 -11.06 -7.60 -16.31
CA MET A 1 -9.75 -6.94 -16.11
C MET A 1 -9.42 -6.95 -14.63
N MET A 2 -8.21 -7.36 -14.27
CA MET A 2 -7.82 -7.39 -12.87
C MET A 2 -7.36 -6.01 -12.42
N ALA A 3 -7.82 -5.60 -11.23
CA ALA A 3 -7.39 -4.36 -10.64
C ALA A 3 -5.91 -4.45 -10.27
N ALA A 4 -5.19 -3.36 -10.43
CA ALA A 4 -3.76 -3.32 -10.10
C ALA A 4 -3.54 -3.21 -8.58
N PRO A 5 -2.41 -3.70 -8.07
CA PRO A 5 -2.03 -3.39 -6.69
C PRO A 5 -1.69 -1.91 -6.54
N VAL A 6 -1.89 -1.39 -5.33
CA VAL A 6 -1.64 0.03 -5.02
C VAL A 6 -0.73 0.12 -3.80
N PHE A 7 0.25 1.01 -3.86
CA PHE A 7 1.10 1.37 -2.73
C PHE A 7 0.71 2.74 -2.21
N LEU A 8 0.54 2.85 -0.92
CA LEU A 8 0.22 4.10 -0.23
C LEU A 8 1.38 4.44 0.70
N GLY A 9 2.15 5.46 0.38
CA GLY A 9 3.33 5.81 1.17
C GLY A 9 4.06 7.03 0.65
N GLU A 10 5.30 7.25 1.15
CA GLU A 10 6.08 8.42 0.79
C GLU A 10 6.75 8.27 -0.58
N GLU A 11 7.23 9.41 -1.14
CA GLU A 11 7.65 9.47 -2.54
C GLU A 11 8.85 8.59 -2.88
N VAL A 12 9.83 8.48 -1.98
CA VAL A 12 11.04 7.69 -2.29
C VAL A 12 10.69 6.21 -2.47
N SER A 13 9.91 5.66 -1.56
CA SER A 13 9.43 4.28 -1.69
C SER A 13 8.48 4.14 -2.88
N ALA A 14 7.60 5.13 -3.08
CA ALA A 14 6.65 5.10 -4.19
C ALA A 14 7.36 5.01 -5.54
N ALA A 15 8.47 5.73 -5.70
CA ALA A 15 9.25 5.67 -6.94
C ALA A 15 9.71 4.23 -7.23
N GLY A 16 10.19 3.52 -6.21
CA GLY A 16 10.58 2.13 -6.36
C GLY A 16 9.40 1.21 -6.71
N TRP A 17 8.26 1.41 -6.05
CA TRP A 17 7.07 0.60 -6.34
C TRP A 17 6.54 0.85 -7.75
N ARG A 18 6.60 2.09 -8.24
CA ARG A 18 6.23 2.40 -9.64
C ARG A 18 7.10 1.63 -10.62
N LEU A 19 8.39 1.56 -10.36
CA LEU A 19 9.31 0.78 -11.22
C LEU A 19 8.95 -0.71 -11.21
N ALA A 20 8.38 -1.19 -10.12
CA ALA A 20 7.92 -2.58 -10.01
C ALA A 20 6.53 -2.80 -10.61
N GLY A 21 5.91 -1.77 -11.20
CA GLY A 21 4.61 -1.90 -11.84
C GLY A 21 3.42 -1.68 -10.92
N VAL A 22 3.64 -1.09 -9.76
CA VAL A 22 2.59 -0.84 -8.77
C VAL A 22 2.10 0.60 -8.90
N ARG A 23 0.79 0.80 -8.85
CA ARG A 23 0.22 2.15 -8.76
C ARG A 23 0.52 2.71 -7.38
N THR A 24 0.78 4.03 -7.32
CA THR A 24 1.19 4.65 -6.06
C THR A 24 0.32 5.85 -5.73
N ILE A 25 0.08 6.04 -4.43
CA ILE A 25 -0.57 7.23 -3.88
C ILE A 25 0.36 7.77 -2.81
N VAL A 26 0.71 9.05 -2.92
CA VAL A 26 1.59 9.72 -1.97
C VAL A 26 0.78 10.81 -1.27
N PRO A 27 0.29 10.55 -0.03
CA PRO A 27 -0.47 11.57 0.68
C PRO A 27 0.39 12.75 1.06
N ALA A 28 -0.22 13.93 1.19
CA ALA A 28 0.49 15.10 1.68
C ALA A 28 0.96 14.86 3.13
N PRO A 29 2.14 15.40 3.52
CA PRO A 29 2.65 15.15 4.87
C PRO A 29 1.74 15.66 5.99
N ASP A 30 0.89 16.63 5.71
CA ASP A 30 -0.02 17.25 6.68
C ASP A 30 -1.46 16.74 6.58
N GLU A 31 -1.72 15.69 5.82
CA GLU A 31 -3.07 15.14 5.75
C GLU A 31 -3.54 14.64 7.11
N SER A 32 -4.81 14.92 7.42
CA SER A 32 -5.40 14.50 8.67
C SER A 32 -5.59 12.98 8.72
N PRO A 33 -5.68 12.39 9.92
CA PRO A 33 -5.99 10.96 10.01
C PRO A 33 -7.29 10.58 9.29
N ALA A 34 -8.31 11.42 9.36
CA ALA A 34 -9.58 11.16 8.66
C ALA A 34 -9.40 11.17 7.15
N ALA A 35 -8.60 12.10 6.62
CA ALA A 35 -8.30 12.15 5.19
C ALA A 35 -7.52 10.92 4.74
N LEU A 36 -6.58 10.47 5.56
CA LEU A 36 -5.81 9.25 5.27
C LEU A 36 -6.71 8.02 5.28
N ALA A 37 -7.66 7.94 6.21
CA ALA A 37 -8.63 6.84 6.22
C ALA A 37 -9.48 6.82 4.95
N ALA A 38 -9.90 7.99 4.48
CA ALA A 38 -10.66 8.11 3.23
C ALA A 38 -9.82 7.68 2.03
N THR A 39 -8.55 8.06 2.01
CA THR A 39 -7.62 7.66 0.95
C THR A 39 -7.44 6.14 0.94
N LEU A 40 -7.28 5.54 2.09
CA LEU A 40 -7.17 4.08 2.20
C LEU A 40 -8.44 3.40 1.67
N ALA A 41 -9.60 3.87 2.07
CA ALA A 41 -10.87 3.30 1.61
C ALA A 41 -11.02 3.41 0.08
N ALA A 42 -10.65 4.55 -0.48
CA ALA A 42 -10.70 4.75 -1.93
C ALA A 42 -9.71 3.82 -2.66
N ALA A 43 -8.51 3.66 -2.12
CA ALA A 43 -7.51 2.76 -2.70
C ALA A 43 -8.01 1.32 -2.69
N ARG A 44 -8.60 0.87 -1.58
CA ARG A 44 -9.13 -0.48 -1.46
C ARG A 44 -10.26 -0.77 -2.43
N ALA A 45 -11.08 0.24 -2.72
CA ALA A 45 -12.22 0.04 -3.62
C ALA A 45 -11.80 -0.29 -5.05
N GLY A 46 -10.62 0.14 -5.47
CA GLY A 46 -10.16 -0.05 -6.85
C GLY A 46 -8.93 -0.93 -7.01
N ALA A 47 -8.51 -1.64 -5.97
CA ALA A 47 -7.26 -2.39 -6.00
C ALA A 47 -7.46 -3.88 -5.73
N SER A 48 -6.54 -4.70 -6.23
CA SER A 48 -6.48 -6.12 -5.91
C SER A 48 -5.72 -6.36 -4.60
N LEU A 49 -4.83 -5.45 -4.25
CA LEU A 49 -3.96 -5.52 -3.10
C LEU A 49 -3.56 -4.10 -2.73
N VAL A 50 -3.58 -3.76 -1.45
CA VAL A 50 -3.11 -2.44 -1.00
C VAL A 50 -1.92 -2.64 -0.06
N LEU A 51 -0.81 -2.00 -0.42
CA LEU A 51 0.41 -1.99 0.38
C LEU A 51 0.48 -0.62 1.06
N VAL A 52 0.54 -0.61 2.38
CA VAL A 52 0.58 0.64 3.15
C VAL A 52 1.92 0.74 3.85
N ALA A 53 2.66 1.81 3.59
CA ALA A 53 3.92 2.05 4.29
C ALA A 53 3.69 2.17 5.79
N ALA A 54 4.59 1.62 6.58
CA ALA A 54 4.45 1.62 8.05
C ALA A 54 4.25 3.03 8.60
N GLU A 55 4.94 4.02 8.05
CA GLU A 55 4.81 5.43 8.46
C GLU A 55 3.38 5.94 8.24
N VAL A 56 2.80 5.63 7.08
CA VAL A 56 1.42 6.06 6.78
C VAL A 56 0.42 5.29 7.62
N ALA A 57 0.63 3.99 7.80
CA ALA A 57 -0.25 3.17 8.64
C ALA A 57 -0.34 3.71 10.06
N ALA A 58 0.77 4.22 10.59
CA ALA A 58 0.81 4.79 11.94
C ALA A 58 -0.02 6.09 12.05
N ARG A 59 -0.29 6.76 10.94
CA ARG A 59 -1.07 8.00 10.91
C ARG A 59 -2.55 7.78 10.64
N ILE A 60 -2.93 6.59 10.18
CA ILE A 60 -4.33 6.23 9.95
C ILE A 60 -4.97 5.83 11.28
N PRO A 61 -6.22 6.20 11.55
CA PRO A 61 -6.88 5.76 12.77
C PRO A 61 -6.82 4.25 12.94
N GLU A 62 -6.49 3.80 14.14
CA GLU A 62 -6.26 2.38 14.41
C GLU A 62 -7.44 1.49 14.01
N ALA A 63 -8.67 1.96 14.28
CA ALA A 63 -9.85 1.18 13.92
C ALA A 63 -9.99 0.99 12.42
N ASP A 64 -9.65 2.01 11.63
CA ASP A 64 -9.70 1.92 10.17
C ASP A 64 -8.65 0.97 9.63
N MET A 65 -7.42 1.03 10.17
CA MET A 65 -6.36 0.10 9.76
C MET A 65 -6.72 -1.34 10.14
N ARG A 66 -7.24 -1.54 11.32
CA ARG A 66 -7.64 -2.88 11.78
C ARG A 66 -8.72 -3.46 10.90
N ALA A 67 -9.73 -2.67 10.58
CA ALA A 67 -10.81 -3.12 9.70
C ALA A 67 -10.29 -3.47 8.30
N ALA A 68 -9.39 -2.66 7.76
CA ALA A 68 -8.79 -2.93 6.45
C ALA A 68 -7.98 -4.22 6.45
N GLN A 69 -7.19 -4.44 7.50
CA GLN A 69 -6.36 -5.64 7.59
C GLN A 69 -7.17 -6.91 7.84
N ALA A 70 -8.33 -6.79 8.45
CA ALA A 70 -9.22 -7.92 8.70
C ALA A 70 -9.96 -8.37 7.44
N ALA A 71 -10.12 -7.49 6.46
CA ALA A 71 -10.81 -7.83 5.22
C ALA A 71 -9.91 -8.65 4.31
N LEU A 72 -10.47 -9.70 3.72
CA LEU A 72 -9.71 -10.62 2.88
C LEU A 72 -9.63 -10.17 1.42
N SER A 73 -10.48 -9.25 0.99
CA SER A 73 -10.50 -8.78 -0.38
C SER A 73 -10.90 -7.31 -0.44
N PRO A 74 -10.02 -6.44 -0.94
CA PRO A 74 -8.62 -6.72 -1.24
C PRO A 74 -7.79 -6.89 0.03
N LEU A 75 -6.69 -7.60 -0.05
CA LEU A 75 -5.75 -7.67 1.06
C LEU A 75 -5.10 -6.32 1.29
N THR A 76 -4.90 -5.97 2.56
CA THR A 76 -4.18 -4.77 2.96
C THR A 76 -2.99 -5.19 3.82
N VAL A 77 -1.79 -4.86 3.36
CA VAL A 77 -0.54 -5.28 4.00
C VAL A 77 0.27 -4.05 4.37
N ILE A 78 0.72 -3.99 5.62
CA ILE A 78 1.65 -2.94 6.05
C ILE A 78 3.06 -3.40 5.67
N VAL A 79 3.77 -2.54 4.94
CA VAL A 79 5.16 -2.84 4.54
C VAL A 79 6.10 -1.93 5.31
N PRO A 80 7.29 -2.44 5.68
CA PRO A 80 8.26 -1.62 6.40
C PRO A 80 8.80 -0.49 5.53
N ASP A 81 9.40 0.51 6.18
CA ASP A 81 10.09 1.57 5.45
C ASP A 81 11.30 1.00 4.72
N LEU A 82 11.34 1.23 3.42
CA LEU A 82 12.36 0.67 2.55
C LEU A 82 13.07 1.77 1.79
N THR A 83 14.36 1.56 1.52
CA THR A 83 15.03 2.39 0.53
C THR A 83 14.53 2.00 -0.86
N GLY A 84 14.58 2.94 -1.80
CA GLY A 84 14.14 2.67 -3.17
C GLY A 84 14.81 1.47 -3.81
N THR A 85 16.06 1.19 -3.43
CA THR A 85 16.82 0.05 -3.97
C THR A 85 16.35 -1.30 -3.45
N ALA A 86 15.69 -1.34 -2.29
CA ALA A 86 15.19 -2.59 -1.71
C ALA A 86 13.79 -2.97 -2.21
N VAL A 87 13.05 -2.02 -2.77
CA VAL A 87 11.67 -2.25 -3.19
C VAL A 87 11.53 -3.36 -4.25
N PRO A 88 12.37 -3.45 -5.29
CA PRO A 88 12.22 -4.52 -6.27
C PRO A 88 12.29 -5.92 -5.66
N ASP A 89 13.20 -6.15 -4.70
CA ASP A 89 13.32 -7.44 -4.04
C ASP A 89 12.10 -7.77 -3.20
N VAL A 90 11.60 -6.78 -2.46
CA VAL A 90 10.40 -6.95 -1.64
C VAL A 90 9.18 -7.20 -2.53
N ALA A 91 9.06 -6.46 -3.62
CA ALA A 91 7.96 -6.65 -4.57
C ALA A 91 7.96 -8.07 -5.14
N ALA A 92 9.13 -8.59 -5.49
CA ALA A 92 9.25 -9.95 -6.02
C ALA A 92 8.82 -10.99 -4.98
N ARG A 93 9.27 -10.83 -3.73
CA ARG A 93 8.89 -11.72 -2.63
C ARG A 93 7.39 -11.72 -2.37
N LEU A 94 6.79 -10.53 -2.37
CA LEU A 94 5.35 -10.41 -2.13
C LEU A 94 4.55 -11.08 -3.25
N ARG A 95 4.94 -10.89 -4.50
CA ARG A 95 4.29 -11.57 -5.62
C ARG A 95 4.36 -13.07 -5.47
N HIS A 96 5.51 -13.58 -5.11
CA HIS A 96 5.71 -15.01 -4.91
C HIS A 96 4.85 -15.53 -3.78
N GLN A 97 4.90 -14.88 -2.61
CA GLN A 97 4.13 -15.29 -1.43
C GLN A 97 2.62 -15.27 -1.66
N LEU A 98 2.15 -14.29 -2.43
CA LEU A 98 0.72 -14.10 -2.66
C LEU A 98 0.22 -14.79 -3.92
N GLY A 99 1.10 -15.48 -4.63
CA GLY A 99 0.71 -16.19 -5.86
C GLY A 99 0.35 -15.26 -7.01
N LEU A 100 0.92 -14.05 -7.02
CA LEU A 100 0.63 -13.05 -8.04
C LEU A 100 1.58 -13.12 -9.25
N GLU A 101 2.49 -14.06 -9.25
CA GLU A 101 3.38 -14.31 -10.37
C GLU A 101 2.57 -14.96 -11.49
N GLY A 102 2.59 -14.32 -12.63
CA GLY A 102 1.80 -14.78 -13.75
C GLY A 102 2.59 -15.37 -14.83
#